data_8db6a863adddbf87f57ae4918d1913f4
#
_entry.id   8db6a863adddbf87f57ae4918d1913f4
#
_cell.length_a   1.000
_cell.length_b   1.000
_cell.length_c   1.000
_cell.angle_alpha   90.00
_cell.angle_beta   90.00
_cell.angle_gamma   90.00
#
_symmetry.space_group_name_H-M   'P 1'
#
loop_
_entity.id
_entity.type
_entity.pdbx_description
1 polymer ?
#
loop_
_entity_poly.entity_id
_entity_poly.type
_entity_poly.pdbx_seq_one_letter_code
_entity_poly.pdbx_strand_id
1 'polypeptide(L)'
;QKYLLSLWHNCKQAMEAMMGYCFDVLGLERLYLDHYTGNPAAGLYLSLGFKYEGVLRKNCRKNGVLYDVHLMSMLREEYEALFEE
;
A
#
# COMPACT_ATOMS: atom_id res chain seq x y z
N GLN A 1 10.51 -1.09 -3.08
CA GLN A 1 9.12 -1.56 -3.26
C GLN A 1 8.16 -0.40 -3.41
N LYS A 2 8.43 0.66 -2.70
CA LYS A 2 7.57 1.83 -2.74
C LYS A 2 7.42 2.40 -4.15
N TYR A 3 8.49 2.41 -4.93
CA TYR A 3 8.42 2.91 -6.31
C TYR A 3 7.56 2.04 -7.19
N LEU A 4 7.67 0.74 -7.02
CA LEU A 4 6.86 -0.19 -7.78
C LEU A 4 5.38 0.04 -7.51
N LEU A 5 5.03 0.24 -6.23
CA LEU A 5 3.65 0.47 -5.85
C LEU A 5 3.09 1.73 -6.47
N SER A 6 3.88 2.81 -6.57
CA SER A 6 3.37 4.05 -7.13
C SER A 6 3.08 3.94 -8.63
N LEU A 7 3.75 3.02 -9.34
CA LEU A 7 3.45 2.76 -10.74
C LEU A 7 2.19 1.93 -10.94
N TRP A 8 1.80 1.17 -9.93
CA TRP A 8 0.75 0.16 -10.07
C TRP A 8 -0.53 0.50 -9.32
N HIS A 9 -0.56 1.59 -8.57
CA HIS A 9 -1.63 1.88 -7.62
C HIS A 9 -3.01 2.09 -8.25
N ASN A 10 -3.10 2.27 -9.57
CA ASN A 10 -4.39 2.49 -10.24
C ASN A 10 -5.03 1.21 -10.78
N CYS A 11 -4.40 0.06 -10.58
CA CYS A 11 -4.90 -1.19 -11.12
C CYS A 11 -4.90 -2.27 -10.06
N LYS A 12 -6.10 -2.74 -9.69
CA LYS A 12 -6.23 -3.73 -8.64
C LYS A 12 -5.53 -5.04 -9.01
N GLN A 13 -5.67 -5.49 -10.25
CA GLN A 13 -5.04 -6.72 -10.70
C GLN A 13 -3.52 -6.62 -10.68
N ALA A 14 -3.00 -5.46 -11.10
CA ALA A 14 -1.57 -5.22 -11.06
C ALA A 14 -1.05 -5.20 -9.63
N MET A 15 -1.79 -4.58 -8.71
CA MET A 15 -1.43 -4.57 -7.30
C MET A 15 -1.41 -5.97 -6.72
N GLU A 16 -2.39 -6.79 -7.06
CA GLU A 16 -2.43 -8.16 -6.56
C GLU A 16 -1.25 -8.97 -7.09
N ALA A 17 -0.88 -8.78 -8.34
CA ALA A 17 0.27 -9.46 -8.92
C ALA A 17 1.56 -9.04 -8.22
N MET A 18 1.68 -7.75 -7.90
CA MET A 18 2.84 -7.21 -7.23
C MET A 18 2.93 -7.71 -5.79
N MET A 19 1.78 -7.80 -5.11
CA MET A 19 1.74 -8.37 -3.77
C MET A 19 2.22 -9.82 -3.78
N GLY A 20 1.76 -10.61 -4.76
CA GLY A 20 2.22 -11.97 -4.93
C GLY A 20 3.71 -12.06 -5.12
N TYR A 21 4.24 -11.21 -5.98
CA TYR A 21 5.68 -11.17 -6.20
C TYR A 21 6.45 -10.84 -4.91
N CYS A 22 5.99 -9.84 -4.18
CA CYS A 22 6.67 -9.41 -2.95
C CYS A 22 6.66 -10.51 -1.89
N PHE A 23 5.51 -11.15 -1.68
CA PHE A 23 5.40 -12.15 -0.62
C PHE A 23 5.90 -13.53 -1.04
N ASP A 24 5.56 -13.95 -2.25
CA ASP A 24 5.87 -15.32 -2.69
C ASP A 24 7.26 -15.47 -3.29
N VAL A 25 7.73 -14.45 -4.02
CA VAL A 25 9.02 -14.53 -4.71
C VAL A 25 10.11 -13.88 -3.87
N LEU A 26 9.90 -12.65 -3.40
CA LEU A 26 10.90 -11.95 -2.61
C LEU A 26 10.92 -12.40 -1.14
N GLY A 27 9.86 -13.05 -0.69
CA GLY A 27 9.82 -13.58 0.67
C GLY A 27 9.68 -12.52 1.75
N LEU A 28 9.03 -11.41 1.44
CA LEU A 28 8.85 -10.34 2.42
C LEU A 28 7.93 -10.77 3.55
N GLU A 29 8.21 -10.29 4.75
CA GLU A 29 7.34 -10.50 5.90
C GLU A 29 6.34 -9.37 6.08
N ARG A 30 6.66 -8.21 5.51
CA ARG A 30 5.84 -7.02 5.65
C ARG A 30 5.98 -6.17 4.38
N LEU A 31 4.84 -5.78 3.82
CA LEU A 31 4.80 -4.87 2.68
C LEU A 31 4.07 -3.61 3.12
N TYR A 32 4.68 -2.46 2.93
CA TYR A 32 4.05 -1.22 3.33
C TYR A 32 4.04 -0.22 2.17
N LEU A 33 3.09 0.71 2.24
CA LEU A 33 2.98 1.76 1.25
C LEU A 33 2.43 3.01 1.93
N ASP A 34 2.49 4.12 1.21
CA ASP A 34 1.96 5.37 1.73
C ASP A 34 1.19 6.11 0.64
N HIS A 35 0.36 7.04 1.08
CA HIS A 35 -0.35 7.94 0.18
C HIS A 35 -0.65 9.23 0.92
N TYR A 36 -0.78 10.34 0.19
CA TYR A 36 -1.11 11.62 0.81
C TYR A 36 -2.63 11.76 0.92
N THR A 37 -3.07 12.62 1.84
CA THR A 37 -4.49 12.88 2.04
C THR A 37 -5.13 13.36 0.73
N GLY A 38 -6.26 12.75 0.38
CA GLY A 38 -6.96 13.08 -0.86
C GLY A 38 -6.60 12.21 -2.04
N ASN A 39 -5.61 11.33 -1.88
CA ASN A 39 -5.26 10.40 -2.93
C ASN A 39 -6.36 9.33 -3.06
N PRO A 40 -6.96 9.16 -4.25
CA PRO A 40 -8.05 8.19 -4.41
C PRO A 40 -7.62 6.74 -4.27
N ALA A 41 -6.34 6.46 -4.25
CA ALA A 41 -5.84 5.10 -4.12
C ALA A 41 -6.12 4.49 -2.74
N ALA A 42 -6.46 5.30 -1.74
CA ALA A 42 -6.72 4.79 -0.39
C ALA A 42 -7.80 3.70 -0.39
N GLY A 43 -8.88 3.91 -1.14
CA GLY A 43 -9.95 2.91 -1.22
C GLY A 43 -9.48 1.61 -1.83
N LEU A 44 -8.63 1.70 -2.85
CA LEU A 44 -8.05 0.51 -3.47
C LEU A 44 -7.20 -0.27 -2.47
N TYR A 45 -6.35 0.41 -1.73
CA TYR A 45 -5.49 -0.24 -0.74
C TYR A 45 -6.32 -0.96 0.33
N LEU A 46 -7.36 -0.29 0.83
CA LEU A 46 -8.24 -0.91 1.83
C LEU A 46 -8.94 -2.13 1.25
N SER A 47 -9.40 -2.06 0.00
CA SER A 47 -10.09 -3.18 -0.63
C SER A 47 -9.17 -4.38 -0.84
N LEU A 48 -7.86 -4.16 -0.92
CA LEU A 48 -6.89 -5.22 -1.08
C LEU A 48 -6.49 -5.87 0.26
N GLY A 49 -6.87 -5.24 1.37
CA GLY A 49 -6.60 -5.80 2.69
C GLY A 49 -5.48 -5.10 3.45
N PHE A 50 -4.97 -3.99 2.93
CA PHE A 50 -3.97 -3.20 3.67
C PHE A 50 -4.62 -2.54 4.87
N LYS A 51 -3.87 -2.42 5.94
CA LYS A 51 -4.35 -1.82 7.18
C LYS A 51 -3.55 -0.56 7.49
N TYR A 52 -4.21 0.40 8.14
CA TYR A 52 -3.54 1.63 8.53
C TYR A 52 -2.53 1.39 9.64
N GLU A 53 -1.36 2.02 9.49
CA GLU A 53 -0.32 2.00 10.51
C GLU A 53 -0.27 3.32 11.25
N GLY A 54 -0.53 4.40 10.54
CA GLY A 54 -0.49 5.72 11.15
C GLY A 54 -0.48 6.83 10.12
N VAL A 55 -0.31 8.05 10.61
CA VAL A 55 -0.30 9.24 9.77
C VAL A 55 0.95 10.05 10.08
N LEU A 56 1.69 10.41 9.04
CA LEU A 56 2.84 11.33 9.14
C LEU A 56 2.35 12.71 8.78
N ARG A 57 2.25 13.57 9.78
CA ARG A 57 1.66 14.89 9.59
C ARG A 57 2.60 15.78 8.78
N LYS A 58 2.04 16.47 7.76
CA LYS A 58 2.75 17.43 6.92
C LYS A 58 4.03 16.88 6.35
N ASN A 59 4.00 15.62 5.93
CA ASN A 59 5.19 14.92 5.46
C ASN A 59 5.38 14.99 3.95
N CYS A 60 4.44 15.54 3.22
CA CYS A 60 4.52 15.65 1.77
C CYS A 60 4.18 17.06 1.34
N ARG A 61 5.04 17.66 0.51
CA ARG A 61 4.77 18.97 -0.08
C ARG A 61 4.47 18.79 -1.56
N LYS A 62 3.34 19.32 -2.00
CA LYS A 62 2.93 19.23 -3.38
C LYS A 62 2.32 20.56 -3.78
N ASN A 63 2.90 21.20 -4.81
CA ASN A 63 2.46 22.51 -5.29
C ASN A 63 2.41 23.54 -4.16
N GLY A 64 3.37 23.49 -3.25
CA GLY A 64 3.46 24.44 -2.15
C GLY A 64 2.54 24.16 -0.98
N VAL A 65 1.72 23.10 -1.06
CA VAL A 65 0.79 22.73 0.01
C VAL A 65 1.31 21.50 0.73
N LEU A 66 1.25 21.53 2.06
CA LEU A 66 1.67 20.39 2.88
C LEU A 66 0.48 19.44 3.09
N TYR A 67 0.76 18.16 2.91
CA TYR A 67 -0.24 17.11 3.11
C TYR A 67 0.25 16.10 4.13
N ASP A 68 -0.69 15.50 4.85
CA ASP A 68 -0.39 14.37 5.70
C ASP A 68 -0.21 13.13 4.83
N VAL A 69 0.68 12.24 5.26
CA VAL A 69 0.93 10.98 4.57
C VAL A 69 0.42 9.85 5.44
N HIS A 70 -0.41 9.00 4.84
CA HIS A 70 -1.00 7.85 5.52
C HIS A 70 -0.19 6.61 5.22
N LEU A 71 0.22 5.90 6.26
CA LEU A 71 0.96 4.65 6.12
C LEU A 71 0.01 3.47 6.24
N MET A 72 0.16 2.53 5.33
CA MET A 72 -0.62 1.30 5.34
C MET A 72 0.32 0.13 5.14
N SER A 73 -0.04 -1.03 5.66
CA SER A 73 0.81 -2.21 5.56
C SER A 73 -0.01 -3.48 5.46
N MET A 74 0.66 -4.53 5.00
CA MET A 74 0.12 -5.88 5.01
C MET A 74 1.23 -6.82 5.47
N LEU A 75 0.93 -7.64 6.46
CA LEU A 75 1.86 -8.65 6.93
C LEU A 75 1.69 -9.93 6.11
N ARG A 76 2.75 -10.77 6.09
CA ARG A 76 2.68 -12.03 5.36
C ARG A 76 1.49 -12.87 5.77
N GLU A 77 1.23 -12.97 7.07
CA GLU A 77 0.10 -13.76 7.55
C GLU A 77 -1.23 -13.24 7.02
N GLU A 78 -1.35 -11.92 6.92
CA GLU A 78 -2.56 -11.29 6.39
C GLU A 78 -2.73 -11.58 4.91
N TYR A 79 -1.62 -11.55 4.17
CA TYR A 79 -1.64 -11.88 2.74
C TYR A 79 -2.06 -13.34 2.54
N GLU A 80 -1.47 -14.24 3.31
CA GLU A 80 -1.79 -15.66 3.18
C GLU A 80 -3.24 -15.94 3.51
N ALA A 81 -3.79 -15.23 4.50
CA ALA A 81 -5.18 -15.40 4.89
C ALA A 81 -6.17 -15.01 3.80
N LEU A 82 -5.79 -14.12 2.88
CA LEU A 82 -6.66 -13.73 1.79
C LEU A 82 -6.99 -14.90 0.86
N PHE A 83 -6.15 -15.93 0.83
CA PHE A 83 -6.33 -17.07 -0.06
C PHE A 83 -6.78 -18.33 0.67
N GLU A 84 -7.07 -18.21 1.95
CA GLU A 84 -7.65 -19.33 2.71
C GLU A 84 -9.16 -19.37 2.50
N GLU A 85 -9.70 -20.56 2.48
CA GLU A 85 -11.15 -20.76 2.33
C GLU A 85 -11.84 -21.19 3.60
#